data_b9047834e2377594948866e83e58649c
#
_entry.id   b9047834e2377594948866e83e58649c
#
_cell.length_a   1.000
_cell.length_b   1.000
_cell.length_c   1.000
_cell.angle_alpha   90.00
_cell.angle_beta   90.00
_cell.angle_gamma   90.00
#
_symmetry.space_group_name_H-M   'P 1'
#
loop_
_entity.id
_entity.type
_entity.pdbx_description
1 polymer ?
#
loop_
_entity_poly.entity_id
_entity_poly.type
_entity_poly.pdbx_seq_one_letter_code
_entity_poly.pdbx_strand_id
1 'polypeptide(L)'
;MNSNNKLISVKGRERPLSKKQKQVFLSLSKYEFDFSFLRDTDYSKKNKIFLEIGFGSGEIIFKEARKNPNNIYMGIEYYRRGVAQLLKKI
;
A
#
# COMPACT_ATOMS: atom_id res chain seq x y z
N MET A 1 -16.09 4.49 -4.06
CA MET A 1 -15.34 4.60 -2.81
C MET A 1 -14.71 5.96 -2.68
N ASN A 2 -14.81 6.56 -1.53
CA ASN A 2 -14.24 7.88 -1.30
C ASN A 2 -12.74 7.78 -1.05
N SER A 3 -11.94 8.51 -1.84
CA SER A 3 -10.49 8.51 -1.70
C SER A 3 -10.02 9.03 -0.33
N ASN A 4 -10.84 9.83 0.38
CA ASN A 4 -10.49 10.36 1.69
C ASN A 4 -10.36 9.29 2.77
N ASN A 5 -10.92 8.11 2.55
CA ASN A 5 -10.88 7.03 3.51
C ASN A 5 -9.75 6.04 3.24
N LYS A 6 -8.92 6.31 2.25
CA LYS A 6 -7.84 5.40 1.88
C LYS A 6 -6.57 5.75 2.63
N LEU A 7 -5.83 4.75 3.05
CA LEU A 7 -4.53 4.93 3.69
C LEU A 7 -3.38 5.09 2.70
N ILE A 8 -3.60 4.78 1.42
CA ILE A 8 -2.67 5.12 0.38
C ILE A 8 -3.16 6.38 -0.29
N SER A 9 -2.40 7.46 -0.17
CA SER A 9 -2.71 8.72 -0.81
C SER A 9 -1.79 8.92 -2.01
N VAL A 10 -2.38 9.12 -3.18
CA VAL A 10 -1.62 9.27 -4.41
C VAL A 10 -1.98 10.59 -5.04
N LYS A 11 -1.03 11.49 -5.05
CA LYS A 11 -1.19 12.79 -5.73
C LYS A 11 0.15 13.48 -5.83
N GLY A 12 0.18 14.62 -6.46
CA GLY A 12 1.33 15.47 -6.44
C GLY A 12 1.86 15.79 -7.81
N ARG A 13 3.01 16.42 -7.80
CA ARG A 13 3.68 16.95 -8.97
C ARG A 13 4.84 16.10 -9.40
N GLU A 14 4.76 14.86 -9.28
CA GLU A 14 5.81 13.98 -9.69
C GLU A 14 5.80 13.76 -11.19
N ARG A 15 6.84 13.12 -11.67
CA ARG A 15 6.94 12.74 -13.07
C ARG A 15 5.76 11.86 -13.47
N PRO A 16 5.28 11.98 -14.70
CA PRO A 16 4.26 11.06 -15.19
C PRO A 16 4.72 9.62 -15.08
N LEU A 17 3.79 8.73 -14.82
CA LEU A 17 4.07 7.30 -14.78
C LEU A 17 4.40 6.79 -16.17
N SER A 18 5.35 5.87 -16.26
CA SER A 18 5.60 5.15 -17.50
C SER A 18 4.42 4.26 -17.85
N LYS A 19 4.39 3.75 -19.09
CA LYS A 19 3.36 2.80 -19.52
C LYS A 19 3.28 1.60 -18.59
N LYS A 20 4.43 1.02 -18.23
CA LYS A 20 4.50 -0.12 -17.33
C LYS A 20 3.97 0.23 -15.95
N GLN A 21 4.35 1.39 -15.45
CA GLN A 21 3.89 1.84 -14.13
C GLN A 21 2.39 2.06 -14.12
N LYS A 22 1.83 2.66 -15.17
CA LYS A 22 0.38 2.83 -15.28
C LYS A 22 -0.34 1.50 -15.26
N GLN A 23 0.19 0.51 -15.97
CA GLN A 23 -0.42 -0.82 -16.02
C GLN A 23 -0.36 -1.51 -14.67
N VAL A 24 0.78 -1.44 -13.99
CA VAL A 24 0.92 -1.99 -12.63
C VAL A 24 -0.02 -1.28 -11.67
N PHE A 25 -0.19 0.03 -11.83
CA PHE A 25 -1.05 0.83 -10.97
C PHE A 25 -2.52 0.40 -11.05
N LEU A 26 -2.94 -0.23 -12.12
CA LEU A 26 -4.31 -0.77 -12.22
C LEU A 26 -4.60 -1.83 -11.17
N SER A 27 -3.57 -2.46 -10.62
CA SER A 27 -3.75 -3.46 -9.56
C SER A 27 -3.95 -2.83 -8.17
N LEU A 28 -3.84 -1.51 -8.06
CA LEU A 28 -3.92 -0.82 -6.78
C LEU A 28 -5.20 -1.14 -6.01
N SER A 29 -6.32 -1.27 -6.71
CA SER A 29 -7.61 -1.53 -6.09
C SER A 29 -7.65 -2.83 -5.29
N LYS A 30 -6.78 -3.78 -5.58
CA LYS A 30 -6.69 -5.04 -4.84
C LYS A 30 -6.07 -4.85 -3.45
N TYR A 31 -5.27 -3.82 -3.28
CA TYR A 31 -4.44 -3.63 -2.09
C TYR A 31 -4.80 -2.39 -1.30
N GLU A 32 -5.46 -1.41 -1.92
CA GLU A 32 -5.85 -0.24 -1.14
C GLU A 32 -7.09 -0.53 -0.31
N PHE A 33 -7.16 0.17 0.82
CA PHE A 33 -8.24 -0.04 1.76
C PHE A 33 -8.59 1.28 2.43
N ASP A 34 -9.71 1.29 3.13
CA ASP A 34 -10.17 2.44 3.88
C ASP A 34 -10.37 2.09 5.36
N PHE A 35 -10.90 3.02 6.12
CA PHE A 35 -11.13 2.81 7.53
C PHE A 35 -12.15 1.71 7.83
N SER A 36 -13.06 1.41 6.93
CA SER A 36 -14.00 0.32 7.15
C SER A 36 -13.28 -1.03 7.19
N PHE A 37 -12.24 -1.19 6.37
CA PHE A 37 -11.39 -2.38 6.45
C PHE A 37 -10.81 -2.55 7.84
N LEU A 38 -10.27 -1.48 8.42
CA LEU A 38 -9.66 -1.53 9.74
C LEU A 38 -10.69 -1.87 10.82
N ARG A 39 -11.87 -1.26 10.73
CA ARG A 39 -12.94 -1.49 11.70
C ARG A 39 -13.47 -2.92 11.65
N ASP A 40 -13.61 -3.47 10.45
CA ASP A 40 -14.29 -4.73 10.22
C ASP A 40 -13.36 -5.95 10.18
N THR A 41 -12.04 -5.71 10.27
CA THR A 41 -11.06 -6.79 10.23
C THR A 41 -11.02 -7.51 11.58
N ASP A 42 -10.99 -8.84 11.52
CA ASP A 42 -10.76 -9.67 12.70
C ASP A 42 -9.26 -9.77 12.97
N TYR A 43 -8.82 -9.15 14.05
CA TYR A 43 -7.42 -9.12 14.42
C TYR A 43 -6.98 -10.28 15.32
N SER A 44 -7.90 -11.14 15.71
CA SER A 44 -7.60 -12.20 16.69
C SER A 44 -6.53 -13.18 16.21
N LYS A 45 -6.39 -13.34 14.90
CA LYS A 45 -5.42 -14.26 14.30
C LYS A 45 -4.14 -13.57 13.83
N LYS A 46 -3.99 -12.28 14.11
CA LYS A 46 -2.83 -11.51 13.67
C LYS A 46 -1.95 -11.19 14.87
N ASN A 47 -0.65 -11.29 14.68
CA ASN A 47 0.31 -11.01 15.73
C ASN A 47 0.48 -9.52 15.96
N LYS A 48 0.68 -8.77 14.87
CA LYS A 48 0.96 -7.34 14.94
C LYS A 48 0.42 -6.63 13.71
N ILE A 49 0.20 -5.34 13.88
CA ILE A 49 -0.17 -4.44 12.79
C ILE A 49 0.95 -3.42 12.65
N PHE A 50 1.47 -3.27 11.44
CA PHE A 50 2.52 -2.30 11.13
C PHE A 50 2.00 -1.28 10.15
N LEU A 51 2.35 -0.03 10.40
CA LEU A 51 2.08 1.07 9.49
C LEU A 51 3.38 1.76 9.15
N GLU A 52 3.71 1.83 7.87
CA GLU A 52 4.84 2.61 7.40
C GLU A 52 4.36 3.82 6.64
N ILE A 53 4.72 5.01 7.10
CA ILE A 53 4.41 6.27 6.44
C ILE A 53 5.61 6.66 5.60
N GLY A 54 5.37 6.93 4.31
CA GLY A 54 6.45 7.25 3.38
C GLY A 54 7.28 6.04 3.02
N PHE A 55 6.65 4.97 2.55
CA PHE A 55 7.36 3.71 2.30
C PHE A 55 8.28 3.75 1.06
N GLY A 56 8.26 4.83 0.27
CA GLY A 56 9.09 4.93 -0.92
C GLY A 56 8.77 3.85 -1.95
N SER A 57 9.77 3.04 -2.30
CA SER A 57 9.57 1.91 -3.21
C SER A 57 8.98 0.68 -2.51
N GLY A 58 8.85 0.70 -1.20
CA GLY A 58 8.25 -0.36 -0.43
C GLY A 58 9.16 -1.54 -0.13
N GLU A 59 10.46 -1.40 -0.25
CA GLU A 59 11.37 -2.52 -0.02
C GLU A 59 11.31 -3.05 1.40
N ILE A 60 11.28 -2.17 2.38
CA ILE A 60 11.27 -2.57 3.79
C ILE A 60 9.94 -3.26 4.13
N ILE A 61 8.82 -2.61 3.80
CA ILE A 61 7.51 -3.18 4.10
C ILE A 61 7.29 -4.50 3.37
N PHE A 62 7.76 -4.60 2.13
CA PHE A 62 7.63 -5.83 1.36
C PHE A 62 8.44 -6.97 1.98
N LYS A 63 9.69 -6.72 2.36
CA LYS A 63 10.54 -7.71 3.01
C LYS A 63 9.94 -8.20 4.32
N GLU A 64 9.47 -7.28 5.15
CA GLU A 64 8.88 -7.63 6.43
C GLU A 64 7.60 -8.46 6.24
N ALA A 65 6.78 -8.10 5.27
CA ALA A 65 5.55 -8.84 5.00
C ALA A 65 5.84 -10.28 4.55
N ARG A 66 6.90 -10.47 3.78
CA ARG A 66 7.31 -11.82 3.36
C ARG A 66 7.86 -12.65 4.49
N LYS A 67 8.59 -12.02 5.42
CA LYS A 67 9.15 -12.74 6.58
C LYS A 67 8.08 -13.15 7.57
N ASN A 68 7.09 -12.30 7.79
CA ASN A 68 6.09 -12.48 8.83
C ASN A 68 4.69 -12.31 8.25
N PRO A 69 4.21 -13.30 7.48
CA PRO A 69 2.93 -13.17 6.77
C PRO A 69 1.71 -13.14 7.68
N ASN A 70 1.85 -13.48 8.97
CA ASN A 70 0.75 -13.42 9.93
C ASN A 70 0.48 -12.02 10.48
N ASN A 71 1.33 -11.07 10.16
CA ASN A 71 1.12 -9.67 10.54
C ASN A 71 0.32 -8.95 9.45
N ILE A 72 -0.24 -7.81 9.81
CA ILE A 72 -0.88 -6.89 8.85
C ILE A 72 0.09 -5.76 8.57
N TYR A 73 0.30 -5.46 7.30
CA TYR A 73 1.19 -4.39 6.86
C TYR A 73 0.41 -3.36 6.07
N MET A 74 0.50 -2.12 6.50
CA MET A 74 -0.16 -0.99 5.87
C MET A 74 0.88 0.06 5.51
N GLY A 75 0.75 0.66 4.34
CA GLY A 75 1.67 1.68 3.90
C GLY A 75 0.95 2.91 3.39
N ILE A 76 1.55 4.07 3.63
CA ILE A 76 1.10 5.34 3.07
C ILE A 76 2.27 5.91 2.28
N GLU A 77 2.03 6.23 1.02
CA GLU A 77 3.04 6.85 0.18
C GLU A 77 2.41 7.93 -0.67
N TYR A 78 3.03 9.09 -0.66
CA TYR A 78 2.56 10.27 -1.39
C TYR A 78 2.82 10.14 -2.89
N TYR A 79 3.96 9.55 -3.28
CA TYR A 79 4.38 9.53 -4.68
C TYR A 79 3.90 8.27 -5.38
N ARG A 80 3.22 8.46 -6.52
CA ARG A 80 2.67 7.35 -7.31
C ARG A 80 3.73 6.35 -7.75
N ARG A 81 4.93 6.84 -8.06
CA ARG A 81 6.02 5.95 -8.47
C ARG A 81 6.37 4.95 -7.38
N GLY A 82 6.43 5.41 -6.15
CA GLY A 82 6.69 4.52 -5.01
C GLY A 82 5.61 3.47 -4.87
N VAL A 83 4.35 3.88 -4.96
CA VAL A 83 3.22 2.95 -4.90
C VAL A 83 3.30 1.93 -6.03
N ALA A 84 3.58 2.38 -7.25
CA ALA A 84 3.73 1.48 -8.40
C ALA A 84 4.87 0.49 -8.20
N GLN A 85 5.99 0.94 -7.64
CA GLN A 85 7.13 0.07 -7.37
C GLN A 85 6.79 -1.01 -6.34
N LEU A 86 6.05 -0.66 -5.30
CA LEU A 86 5.57 -1.64 -4.33
C LEU A 86 4.62 -2.64 -4.98
N LEU A 87 3.65 -2.16 -5.75
CA LEU A 87 2.69 -3.02 -6.44
C LEU A 87 3.39 -4.02 -7.36
N LYS A 88 4.47 -3.60 -7.99
CA LYS A 88 5.24 -4.46 -8.87
C LYS A 88 5.94 -5.59 -8.11
N LYS A 89 6.28 -5.38 -6.84
CA LYS A 89 6.91 -6.41 -6.00
C LYS A 89 5.92 -7.45 -5.52
N ILE A 90 4.68 -7.05 -5.37
CA ILE A 90 3.63 -7.93 -4.87
C ILE A 90 3.18 -8.87 -6.00
#